data_c74c97929f4540484488d431153f8683
#
_entry.id   c74c97929f4540484488d431153f8683
#
_cell.length_a   1.000
_cell.length_b   1.000
_cell.length_c   1.000
_cell.angle_alpha   90.00
_cell.angle_beta   90.00
_cell.angle_gamma   90.00
#
_symmetry.space_group_name_H-M   'P 1'
#
loop_
_entity.id
_entity.type
_entity.pdbx_description
1 polymer ?
#
loop_
_entity_poly.entity_id
_entity_poly.type
_entity_poly.pdbx_seq_one_letter_code
_entity_poly.pdbx_strand_id
1 'polypeptide(L)'
;EICACLVGSEMCIRDSNIYFRNWRYGLFVRPSCEICPFKADNRVSDITIADCWGFQKMAPEMYDDNGLSSVIVHTAKGMAIFEAVQSQITYKKSSLDDVKAYNADYIRSSPFNYKKRAAFWRDYHKQTMPFGKLLKKHLEYSHRQRIAKFIKKITHKCWAFLRR
;
A
#
# COMPACT_ATOMS: atom_id res chain seq x y z
N GLU A 1 -23.04 4.05 -5.04
CA GLU A 1 -22.66 2.70 -5.53
C GLU A 1 -21.17 2.70 -5.86
N ILE A 2 -20.34 2.16 -4.98
CA ILE A 2 -18.95 1.90 -5.31
C ILE A 2 -18.95 0.54 -6.01
N CYS A 3 -18.60 0.56 -7.29
CA CYS A 3 -18.62 -0.59 -8.16
C CYS A 3 -17.70 -1.69 -7.65
N ALA A 4 -18.21 -2.84 -7.26
CA ALA A 4 -17.45 -4.01 -6.79
C ALA A 4 -16.45 -4.56 -7.83
N CYS A 5 -16.51 -4.09 -9.08
CA CYS A 5 -15.62 -4.51 -10.18
C CYS A 5 -14.20 -3.91 -10.11
N LEU A 6 -13.91 -2.98 -9.20
CA LEU A 6 -12.62 -2.26 -9.16
C LEU A 6 -11.57 -2.91 -8.26
N VAL A 7 -11.95 -3.77 -7.32
CA VAL A 7 -11.04 -4.27 -6.26
C VAL A 7 -9.97 -5.24 -6.78
N GLY A 8 -10.27 -6.09 -7.75
CA GLY A 8 -9.29 -7.04 -8.30
C GLY A 8 -8.37 -6.45 -9.38
N SER A 9 -8.86 -5.49 -10.17
CA SER A 9 -8.09 -4.84 -11.24
C SER A 9 -7.16 -3.73 -10.73
N GLU A 10 -7.44 -3.16 -9.57
CA GLU A 10 -6.64 -2.07 -8.95
C GLU A 10 -5.21 -2.49 -8.62
N MET A 11 -4.98 -3.72 -8.22
CA MET A 11 -3.64 -4.23 -7.92
C MET A 11 -2.74 -4.24 -9.16
N CYS A 12 -3.25 -4.70 -10.30
CA CYS A 12 -2.50 -4.71 -11.56
C CYS A 12 -2.29 -3.29 -12.12
N ILE A 13 -3.31 -2.43 -12.05
CA ILE A 13 -3.21 -1.02 -12.45
C ILE A 13 -2.24 -0.28 -11.55
N ARG A 14 -2.27 -0.50 -10.24
CA ARG A 14 -1.38 0.12 -9.25
C ARG A 14 0.09 -0.18 -9.52
N ASP A 15 0.43 -1.43 -9.81
CA ASP A 15 1.82 -1.83 -10.00
C ASP A 15 2.40 -1.39 -11.35
N SER A 16 1.56 -1.25 -12.39
CA SER A 16 1.96 -0.77 -13.71
C SER A 16 1.89 0.75 -13.85
N ASN A 17 0.98 1.42 -13.12
CA ASN A 17 0.76 2.84 -13.25
C ASN A 17 1.94 3.65 -12.67
N ILE A 18 2.52 4.49 -13.53
CA ILE A 18 3.70 5.28 -13.20
C ILE A 18 3.44 6.31 -12.09
N TYR A 19 2.23 6.84 -11.97
CA TYR A 19 1.83 7.76 -10.92
C TYR A 19 1.86 7.07 -9.55
N PHE A 20 1.18 5.94 -9.39
CA PHE A 20 1.15 5.19 -8.14
C PHE A 20 2.52 4.69 -7.72
N ARG A 21 3.36 4.29 -8.68
CA ARG A 21 4.75 3.91 -8.38
C ARG A 21 5.56 5.06 -7.79
N ASN A 22 5.44 6.28 -8.34
CA ASN A 22 6.10 7.48 -7.78
C ASN A 22 5.53 7.86 -6.41
N TRP A 23 4.22 7.71 -6.21
CA TRP A 23 3.57 7.91 -4.93
C TRP A 23 4.13 6.96 -3.87
N ARG A 24 4.25 5.66 -4.15
CA ARG A 24 4.86 4.67 -3.25
C ARG A 24 6.32 4.97 -2.90
N TYR A 25 7.06 5.66 -3.74
CA TYR A 25 8.41 6.13 -3.45
C TYR A 25 8.43 7.47 -2.68
N GLY A 26 7.28 8.00 -2.30
CA GLY A 26 7.17 9.22 -1.51
C GLY A 26 7.57 10.51 -2.22
N LEU A 27 7.65 10.50 -3.57
CA LEU A 27 8.18 11.66 -4.31
C LEU A 27 7.29 12.90 -4.19
N PHE A 28 5.96 12.72 -4.13
CA PHE A 28 5.01 13.83 -4.02
C PHE A 28 3.95 13.62 -2.92
N VAL A 29 4.15 12.67 -2.03
CA VAL A 29 3.37 12.57 -0.80
C VAL A 29 3.65 13.79 0.09
N ARG A 30 2.66 14.28 0.80
CA ARG A 30 2.82 15.46 1.67
C ARG A 30 3.85 15.20 2.77
N PRO A 31 4.71 16.16 3.13
CA PRO A 31 5.66 16.01 4.23
C PRO A 31 4.99 15.64 5.56
N SER A 32 3.78 16.16 5.82
CA SER A 32 2.98 15.81 7.01
C SER A 32 2.62 14.32 7.10
N CYS A 33 2.63 13.58 5.98
CA CYS A 33 2.37 12.14 6.01
C CYS A 33 3.53 11.36 6.64
N GLU A 34 4.75 11.89 6.61
CA GLU A 34 5.92 11.25 7.23
C GLU A 34 5.85 11.29 8.76
N ILE A 35 5.42 12.43 9.29
CA ILE A 35 5.31 12.69 10.73
C ILE A 35 3.85 12.70 11.19
N CYS A 36 2.98 11.92 10.54
CA CYS A 36 1.55 11.91 10.83
C CYS A 36 1.30 11.52 12.31
N PRO A 37 0.69 12.40 13.13
CA PRO A 37 0.44 12.11 14.53
C PRO A 37 -0.69 11.09 14.73
N PHE A 38 -1.46 10.80 13.68
CA PHE A 38 -2.61 9.87 13.70
C PHE A 38 -2.24 8.46 13.20
N LYS A 39 -0.97 8.08 13.30
CA LYS A 39 -0.52 6.72 12.98
C LYS A 39 -0.63 5.79 14.19
N ALA A 40 -0.65 4.49 13.90
CA ALA A 40 -0.76 3.43 14.90
C ALA A 40 -1.99 3.62 15.82
N ASP A 41 -1.78 3.54 17.10
CA ASP A 41 -2.83 3.61 18.12
C ASP A 41 -3.29 5.06 18.43
N ASN A 42 -2.63 6.07 17.85
CA ASN A 42 -2.97 7.50 18.01
C ASN A 42 -4.09 7.97 17.08
N ARG A 43 -4.93 7.07 16.60
CA ARG A 43 -6.03 7.41 15.72
C ARG A 43 -7.18 8.02 16.51
N VAL A 44 -7.75 9.11 15.96
CA VAL A 44 -8.89 9.83 16.55
C VAL A 44 -10.24 9.41 15.98
N SER A 45 -10.23 8.45 15.05
CA SER A 45 -11.46 7.92 14.43
C SER A 45 -12.12 6.87 15.32
N ASP A 46 -13.44 6.76 15.26
CA ASP A 46 -14.19 5.69 15.94
C ASP A 46 -13.89 4.32 15.33
N ILE A 47 -13.76 4.26 14.00
CA ILE A 47 -13.44 3.06 13.21
C ILE A 47 -12.38 3.40 12.18
N THR A 48 -11.45 2.48 11.94
CA THR A 48 -10.52 2.50 10.81
C THR A 48 -10.81 1.31 9.89
N ILE A 49 -10.97 1.58 8.60
CA ILE A 49 -11.10 0.55 7.57
C ILE A 49 -9.86 0.65 6.67
N ALA A 50 -9.22 -0.48 6.39
CA ALA A 50 -8.03 -0.57 5.56
C ALA A 50 -7.95 -1.91 4.83
N ASP A 51 -7.08 -2.02 3.82
CA ASP A 51 -6.78 -3.30 3.18
C ASP A 51 -6.22 -4.29 4.20
N CYS A 52 -6.72 -5.52 4.19
CA CYS A 52 -6.24 -6.59 5.07
C CYS A 52 -5.05 -7.31 4.44
N TRP A 53 -3.86 -6.76 4.55
CA TRP A 53 -2.64 -7.42 4.07
C TRP A 53 -2.35 -8.66 4.91
N GLY A 54 -1.97 -9.76 4.23
CA GLY A 54 -1.66 -11.03 4.89
C GLY A 54 -2.88 -11.87 5.24
N PHE A 55 -4.07 -11.51 4.78
CA PHE A 55 -5.32 -12.23 5.05
C PHE A 55 -5.26 -13.71 4.64
N GLN A 56 -4.48 -14.09 3.64
CA GLN A 56 -4.26 -15.48 3.23
C GLN A 56 -3.72 -16.36 4.37
N LYS A 57 -3.06 -15.75 5.36
CA LYS A 57 -2.56 -16.45 6.56
C LYS A 57 -3.48 -16.30 7.75
N MET A 58 -4.12 -15.13 7.91
CA MET A 58 -4.98 -14.81 9.04
C MET A 58 -6.39 -15.39 8.90
N ALA A 59 -6.93 -15.41 7.69
CA ALA A 59 -8.28 -15.86 7.38
C ALA A 59 -8.34 -16.55 6.01
N PRO A 60 -7.65 -17.69 5.83
CA PRO A 60 -7.61 -18.40 4.54
C PRO A 60 -8.98 -18.87 4.07
N GLU A 61 -9.90 -19.13 5.00
CA GLU A 61 -11.28 -19.52 4.74
C GLU A 61 -12.15 -18.41 4.16
N MET A 62 -11.73 -17.15 4.31
CA MET A 62 -12.42 -15.97 3.77
C MET A 62 -11.77 -15.49 2.47
N TYR A 63 -10.80 -16.24 1.95
CA TYR A 63 -10.10 -15.87 0.74
C TYR A 63 -11.03 -15.91 -0.46
N ASP A 64 -11.15 -14.77 -1.13
CA ASP A 64 -11.69 -14.64 -2.48
C ASP A 64 -10.82 -13.66 -3.29
N ASP A 65 -11.06 -13.57 -4.59
CA ASP A 65 -10.29 -12.68 -5.47
C ASP A 65 -10.64 -11.19 -5.29
N ASN A 66 -11.65 -10.87 -4.48
CA ASN A 66 -12.05 -9.49 -4.17
C ASN A 66 -11.24 -8.88 -3.03
N GLY A 67 -10.54 -9.71 -2.24
CA GLY A 67 -9.75 -9.30 -1.08
C GLY A 67 -10.61 -9.08 0.17
N LEU A 68 -9.94 -8.72 1.27
CA LEU A 68 -10.57 -8.47 2.56
C LEU A 68 -10.23 -7.08 3.09
N SER A 69 -11.14 -6.51 3.87
CA SER A 69 -10.90 -5.28 4.62
C SER A 69 -10.62 -5.59 6.08
N SER A 70 -9.62 -4.92 6.66
CA SER A 70 -9.43 -4.86 8.12
C SER A 70 -10.32 -3.78 8.69
N VAL A 71 -11.07 -4.10 9.73
CA VAL A 71 -11.88 -3.14 10.49
C VAL A 71 -11.32 -3.07 11.90
N ILE A 72 -10.85 -1.89 12.32
CA ILE A 72 -10.30 -1.65 13.66
C ILE A 72 -11.22 -0.67 14.36
N VAL A 73 -11.78 -1.09 15.48
CA VAL A 73 -12.69 -0.29 16.30
C VAL A 73 -11.90 0.34 17.44
N HIS A 74 -11.97 1.66 17.62
CA HIS A 74 -11.18 2.42 18.57
C HIS A 74 -11.99 2.91 19.78
N THR A 75 -13.31 3.10 19.63
CA THR A 75 -14.17 3.70 20.65
C THR A 75 -15.42 2.88 20.90
N ALA A 76 -16.10 3.13 22.03
CA ALA A 76 -17.40 2.52 22.33
C ALA A 76 -18.46 2.87 21.28
N LYS A 77 -18.40 4.10 20.73
CA LYS A 77 -19.30 4.53 19.64
C LYS A 77 -19.02 3.72 18.37
N GLY A 78 -17.76 3.50 18.04
CA GLY A 78 -17.37 2.64 16.92
C GLY A 78 -17.84 1.19 17.11
N MET A 79 -17.79 0.67 18.35
CA MET A 79 -18.29 -0.67 18.65
C MET A 79 -19.81 -0.76 18.46
N ALA A 80 -20.57 0.21 18.92
CA ALA A 80 -22.02 0.24 18.71
C ALA A 80 -22.39 0.27 17.21
N ILE A 81 -21.63 1.02 16.39
CA ILE A 81 -21.81 1.04 14.94
C ILE A 81 -21.50 -0.33 14.34
N PHE A 82 -20.41 -0.97 14.75
CA PHE A 82 -20.03 -2.29 14.26
C PHE A 82 -21.09 -3.35 14.61
N GLU A 83 -21.56 -3.35 15.86
CA GLU A 83 -22.61 -4.27 16.34
C GLU A 83 -23.92 -4.12 15.57
N ALA A 84 -24.29 -2.90 15.20
CA ALA A 84 -25.50 -2.63 14.43
C ALA A 84 -25.47 -3.23 13.00
N VAL A 85 -24.27 -3.42 12.42
CA VAL A 85 -24.12 -3.93 11.06
C VAL A 85 -23.54 -5.35 11.00
N GLN A 86 -23.09 -5.91 12.11
CA GLN A 86 -22.37 -7.21 12.14
C GLN A 86 -23.19 -8.37 11.58
N SER A 87 -24.52 -8.33 11.66
CA SER A 87 -25.38 -9.36 11.07
C SER A 87 -25.48 -9.30 9.54
N GLN A 88 -25.03 -8.19 8.94
CA GLN A 88 -25.09 -7.96 7.49
C GLN A 88 -23.74 -8.19 6.81
N ILE A 89 -22.68 -8.50 7.58
CA ILE A 89 -21.33 -8.69 7.08
C ILE A 89 -20.77 -10.04 7.52
N THR A 90 -19.93 -10.65 6.69
CA THR A 90 -19.13 -11.80 7.08
C THR A 90 -17.83 -11.30 7.66
N TYR A 91 -17.51 -11.66 8.89
CA TYR A 91 -16.29 -11.23 9.54
C TYR A 91 -15.65 -12.34 10.37
N LYS A 92 -14.34 -12.20 10.57
CA LYS A 92 -13.54 -13.02 11.49
C LYS A 92 -12.83 -12.08 12.46
N LYS A 93 -12.94 -12.39 13.75
CA LYS A 93 -12.22 -11.65 14.78
C LYS A 93 -10.73 -11.98 14.70
N SER A 94 -9.88 -10.96 14.72
CA SER A 94 -8.42 -11.08 14.69
C SER A 94 -7.80 -10.17 15.76
N SER A 95 -6.49 -10.33 16.00
CA SER A 95 -5.76 -9.48 16.91
C SER A 95 -5.20 -8.24 16.21
N LEU A 96 -4.99 -7.17 16.98
CA LEU A 96 -4.31 -5.99 16.46
C LEU A 96 -2.84 -6.29 16.09
N ASP A 97 -2.22 -7.26 16.77
CA ASP A 97 -0.85 -7.67 16.49
C ASP A 97 -0.73 -8.36 15.13
N ASP A 98 -1.73 -9.14 14.72
CA ASP A 98 -1.79 -9.72 13.38
C ASP A 98 -1.87 -8.61 12.32
N VAL A 99 -2.71 -7.60 12.54
CA VAL A 99 -2.79 -6.44 11.63
C VAL A 99 -1.46 -5.71 11.55
N LYS A 100 -0.80 -5.47 12.69
CA LYS A 100 0.52 -4.82 12.76
C LYS A 100 1.61 -5.63 12.04
N ALA A 101 1.58 -6.96 12.16
CA ALA A 101 2.57 -7.84 11.55
C ALA A 101 2.55 -7.79 10.01
N TYR A 102 1.38 -7.70 9.42
CA TYR A 102 1.22 -7.73 7.96
C TYR A 102 1.02 -6.36 7.31
N ASN A 103 0.58 -5.36 8.08
CA ASN A 103 0.35 -4.01 7.60
C ASN A 103 1.31 -3.01 8.26
N ALA A 104 2.55 -2.97 7.77
CA ALA A 104 3.57 -2.05 8.28
C ALA A 104 3.15 -0.57 8.15
N ASP A 105 2.34 -0.23 7.14
CA ASP A 105 1.86 1.13 6.93
C ASP A 105 0.82 1.58 7.98
N TYR A 106 0.26 0.64 8.75
CA TYR A 106 -0.56 0.97 9.91
C TYR A 106 0.27 1.64 11.01
N ILE A 107 1.47 1.11 11.28
CA ILE A 107 2.31 1.53 12.41
C ILE A 107 3.17 2.74 12.05
N ARG A 108 3.79 2.71 10.86
CA ARG A 108 4.79 3.69 10.45
C ARG A 108 4.48 4.28 9.09
N SER A 109 4.93 5.51 8.89
CA SER A 109 4.86 6.15 7.59
C SER A 109 5.88 5.54 6.63
N SER A 110 5.54 5.54 5.34
CA SER A 110 6.48 5.14 4.30
C SER A 110 7.70 6.06 4.32
N PRO A 111 8.92 5.52 4.28
CA PRO A 111 10.12 6.34 4.30
C PRO A 111 10.23 7.18 3.03
N PHE A 112 10.59 8.47 3.18
CA PHE A 112 10.87 9.34 2.06
C PHE A 112 12.31 9.22 1.59
N ASN A 113 12.50 9.19 0.28
CA ASN A 113 13.81 9.42 -0.30
C ASN A 113 13.98 10.92 -0.55
N TYR A 114 14.48 11.65 0.45
CA TYR A 114 14.63 13.11 0.40
C TYR A 114 15.43 13.59 -0.81
N LYS A 115 16.52 12.92 -1.18
CA LYS A 115 17.35 13.28 -2.34
C LYS A 115 16.57 13.19 -3.64
N LYS A 116 15.86 12.08 -3.86
CA LYS A 116 14.99 11.90 -5.04
C LYS A 116 13.83 12.88 -5.04
N ARG A 117 13.22 13.10 -3.88
CA ARG A 117 12.13 14.05 -3.72
C ARG A 117 12.56 15.48 -4.06
N ALA A 118 13.67 15.95 -3.51
CA ALA A 118 14.21 17.27 -3.82
C ALA A 118 14.54 17.43 -5.32
N ALA A 119 15.12 16.40 -5.94
CA ALA A 119 15.39 16.40 -7.36
C ALA A 119 14.10 16.46 -8.21
N PHE A 120 13.07 15.68 -7.81
CA PHE A 120 11.78 15.68 -8.47
C PHE A 120 11.12 17.07 -8.44
N TRP A 121 11.02 17.69 -7.26
CA TRP A 121 10.37 18.99 -7.11
C TRP A 121 11.15 20.10 -7.80
N ARG A 122 12.47 20.07 -7.76
CA ARG A 122 13.31 21.01 -8.53
C ARG A 122 13.04 20.92 -10.04
N ASP A 123 12.92 19.71 -10.57
CA ASP A 123 12.65 19.52 -12.00
C ASP A 123 11.19 19.85 -12.34
N TYR A 124 10.26 19.60 -11.41
CA TYR A 124 8.85 19.97 -11.56
C TYR A 124 8.66 21.48 -11.70
N HIS A 125 9.31 22.26 -10.84
CA HIS A 125 9.22 23.73 -10.86
C HIS A 125 9.86 24.37 -12.11
N LYS A 126 10.79 23.68 -12.73
CA LYS A 126 11.38 24.15 -14.01
C LYS A 126 10.43 24.06 -15.19
N GLN A 127 9.40 23.23 -15.11
CA GLN A 127 8.40 22.99 -16.15
C GLN A 127 8.98 22.72 -17.56
N THR A 128 10.18 22.16 -17.64
CA THR A 128 10.91 21.92 -18.89
C THR A 128 10.45 20.69 -19.65
N MET A 129 9.58 19.85 -19.05
CA MET A 129 9.09 18.61 -19.65
C MET A 129 7.68 18.27 -19.22
N PRO A 130 6.92 17.50 -20.04
CA PRO A 130 5.61 16.98 -19.67
C PRO A 130 5.68 16.12 -18.41
N PHE A 131 4.63 16.18 -17.57
CA PHE A 131 4.57 15.48 -16.27
C PHE A 131 4.84 13.97 -16.38
N GLY A 132 4.31 13.28 -17.41
CA GLY A 132 4.58 11.86 -17.61
C GLY A 132 6.05 11.53 -17.88
N LYS A 133 6.80 12.42 -18.57
CA LYS A 133 8.26 12.28 -18.74
C LYS A 133 9.01 12.52 -17.44
N LEU A 134 8.57 13.51 -16.65
CA LEU A 134 9.12 13.78 -15.33
C LEU A 134 8.97 12.58 -14.39
N LEU A 135 7.79 11.97 -14.34
CA LEU A 135 7.53 10.76 -13.56
C LEU A 135 8.45 9.61 -14.00
N LYS A 136 8.62 9.39 -15.30
CA LYS A 136 9.53 8.35 -15.83
C LYS A 136 10.97 8.59 -15.42
N LYS A 137 11.45 9.83 -15.55
CA LYS A 137 12.82 10.23 -15.18
C LYS A 137 13.15 9.87 -13.73
N HIS A 138 12.25 10.16 -12.79
CA HIS A 138 12.48 9.92 -11.36
C HIS A 138 12.15 8.50 -10.89
N LEU A 139 11.41 7.71 -11.68
CA LEU A 139 11.20 6.28 -11.45
C LEU A 139 12.31 5.41 -12.01
N GLU A 140 13.11 5.92 -12.94
CA GLU A 140 14.16 5.10 -13.52
C GLU A 140 15.12 4.59 -12.45
N TYR A 141 15.24 3.28 -12.43
CA TYR A 141 16.24 2.63 -11.59
C TYR A 141 17.63 3.09 -12.00
N SER A 142 18.49 3.35 -11.03
CA SER A 142 19.91 3.52 -11.32
C SER A 142 20.42 2.30 -12.11
N HIS A 143 21.50 2.46 -12.87
CA HIS A 143 22.11 1.37 -13.64
C HIS A 143 22.35 0.12 -12.78
N ARG A 144 22.84 0.32 -11.53
CA ARG A 144 23.04 -0.75 -10.54
C ARG A 144 21.73 -1.45 -10.16
N GLN A 145 20.66 -0.73 -10.00
CA GLN A 145 19.34 -1.31 -9.67
C GLN A 145 18.71 -2.06 -10.86
N ARG A 146 18.97 -1.61 -12.10
CA ARG A 146 18.56 -2.33 -13.32
C ARG A 146 19.29 -3.68 -13.41
N ILE A 147 20.59 -3.69 -13.20
CA ILE A 147 21.40 -4.91 -13.18
C ILE A 147 20.96 -5.86 -12.07
N ALA A 148 20.77 -5.37 -10.85
CA ALA A 148 20.31 -6.19 -9.72
C ALA A 148 18.94 -6.83 -9.98
N LYS A 149 17.98 -6.09 -10.58
CA LYS A 149 16.68 -6.63 -10.99
C LYS A 149 16.82 -7.67 -12.10
N PHE A 150 17.69 -7.46 -13.05
CA PHE A 150 17.93 -8.41 -14.14
C PHE A 150 18.51 -9.72 -13.60
N ILE A 151 19.51 -9.64 -12.72
CA ILE A 151 20.09 -10.81 -12.04
C ILE A 151 19.00 -11.56 -11.24
N LYS A 152 18.20 -10.84 -10.42
CA LYS A 152 17.11 -11.44 -9.64
C LYS A 152 16.05 -12.12 -10.52
N LYS A 153 15.78 -11.59 -11.71
CA LYS A 153 14.84 -12.19 -12.67
C LYS A 153 15.40 -13.49 -13.26
N ILE A 154 16.70 -13.54 -13.53
CA ILE A 154 17.39 -14.74 -14.04
C ILE A 154 17.43 -15.82 -12.96
N THR A 155 17.88 -15.49 -11.76
CA THR A 155 17.98 -16.45 -10.64
C THR A 155 16.60 -17.04 -10.30
N HIS A 156 15.54 -16.24 -10.31
CA HIS A 156 14.17 -16.72 -10.07
C HIS A 156 13.68 -17.66 -11.18
N LYS A 157 14.02 -17.39 -12.45
CA LYS A 157 13.72 -18.30 -13.56
C LYS A 157 14.51 -19.61 -13.48
N CYS A 158 15.78 -19.56 -13.17
CA CYS A 158 16.60 -20.75 -12.97
C CYS A 158 16.10 -21.61 -11.81
N TRP A 159 15.68 -20.98 -10.71
CA TRP A 159 15.15 -21.71 -9.55
C TRP A 159 13.79 -22.35 -9.82
N ALA A 160 12.93 -21.69 -10.61
CA ALA A 160 11.65 -22.25 -11.05
C ALA A 160 11.83 -23.40 -12.05
N PHE A 161 12.91 -23.42 -12.82
CA PHE A 161 13.26 -24.51 -13.74
C PHE A 161 13.82 -25.74 -13.02
N LEU A 162 14.60 -25.54 -11.95
CA LEU A 162 15.20 -26.62 -11.14
C LEU A 162 14.19 -27.32 -10.20
N ARG A 163 12.99 -26.78 -10.05
CA ARG A 163 11.90 -27.38 -9.25
C ARG A 163 10.86 -28.17 -10.07
N ARG A 164 11.05 -28.30 -11.36
CA ARG A 164 10.27 -29.18 -12.25
C ARG A 164 11.03 -30.48 -12.49
#